data_82a1702bda180fd1e3f337aee2a5cd87
#
_entry.id   82a1702bda180fd1e3f337aee2a5cd87
#
_cell.length_a   1.000
_cell.length_b   1.000
_cell.length_c   1.000
_cell.angle_alpha   90.00
_cell.angle_beta   90.00
_cell.angle_gamma   90.00
#
_symmetry.space_group_name_H-M   'P 1'
#
loop_
_entity.id
_entity.type
_entity.pdbx_description
1 polymer ?
#
loop_
_entity_poly.entity_id
_entity_poly.type
_entity_poly.pdbx_seq_one_letter_code
_entity_poly.pdbx_strand_id
1 'polypeptide(L)'
;MTKFEGLELAQPILRAIEAEGYDIPTPIQEKSIPPLLKGHDLLGVAQTGTGKTAAFALPILHRLSKTCQKATPGRPNALILAPTRELAGQIADSFKTYGQRLHLRTTVVFGGVSVRGQAKALGRGAHILVATPGRLLDLMNQRHIRLDQVEIFILDEADRMLDMGFIHDVKKVTAALPKQRQTGFFSATMPKSVQGLADGLLNDPTKVEVAPAATTADKVEQKVLFVAKDKKRALLIDLMKDTSIRRVLIFTRTKHGANRVAQFLDQNGIKADAIHGNKTQNARQKALKRFKEGSIRALVATDIAARGIDVDSVTHVINFEIPNEAENYVHRIGRTARAGADGIAISLCQHDERSYLRSIEKVIRKSLPVFEDHPYHAADVANGNTPPPRQGNHRKRNNNKGPIGQSKRRSGRKRRSPKKAA
;
A
#
# COMPACT_ATOMS: atom_id res chain seq x y z
N MET A 1 -30.95 5.38 11.42
CA MET A 1 -29.49 5.40 11.17
C MET A 1 -28.87 6.24 12.27
N THR A 2 -27.87 5.70 12.94
CA THR A 2 -27.15 6.40 14.01
C THR A 2 -26.35 7.54 13.39
N LYS A 3 -26.46 8.76 13.94
CA LYS A 3 -25.60 9.88 13.54
C LYS A 3 -24.34 9.90 14.42
N PHE A 4 -23.27 10.56 13.96
CA PHE A 4 -22.04 10.72 14.74
C PHE A 4 -22.29 11.39 16.12
N GLU A 5 -23.28 12.24 16.23
CA GLU A 5 -23.71 12.86 17.50
C GLU A 5 -24.08 11.82 18.57
N GLY A 6 -24.67 10.69 18.18
CA GLY A 6 -25.02 9.58 19.06
C GLY A 6 -23.84 8.73 19.53
N LEU A 7 -22.61 8.99 19.03
CA LEU A 7 -21.39 8.24 19.41
C LEU A 7 -20.62 8.88 20.59
N GLU A 8 -21.19 9.88 21.26
CA GLU A 8 -20.61 10.53 22.46
C GLU A 8 -19.18 11.09 22.26
N LEU A 9 -18.85 11.50 21.03
CA LEU A 9 -17.58 12.12 20.73
C LEU A 9 -17.52 13.57 21.25
N ALA A 10 -16.32 14.08 21.55
CA ALA A 10 -16.12 15.45 21.97
C ALA A 10 -16.55 16.45 20.88
N GLN A 11 -17.20 17.56 21.28
CA GLN A 11 -17.73 18.57 20.35
C GLN A 11 -16.71 19.10 19.33
N PRO A 12 -15.42 19.36 19.65
CA PRO A 12 -14.44 19.76 18.65
C PRO A 12 -14.24 18.73 17.54
N ILE A 13 -14.38 17.43 17.85
CA ILE A 13 -14.26 16.32 16.89
C ILE A 13 -15.50 16.27 16.01
N LEU A 14 -16.71 16.37 16.61
CA LEU A 14 -17.97 16.39 15.85
C LEU A 14 -17.98 17.53 14.82
N ARG A 15 -17.55 18.74 15.20
CA ARG A 15 -17.42 19.87 14.27
C ARG A 15 -16.39 19.65 13.17
N ALA A 16 -15.34 18.88 13.44
CA ALA A 16 -14.34 18.55 12.41
C ALA A 16 -14.88 17.51 11.41
N ILE A 17 -15.66 16.55 11.87
CA ILE A 17 -16.33 15.53 11.03
C ILE A 17 -17.38 16.18 10.14
N GLU A 18 -18.21 17.07 10.70
CA GLU A 18 -19.23 17.83 9.96
C GLU A 18 -18.60 18.69 8.86
N ALA A 19 -17.46 19.34 9.15
CA ALA A 19 -16.73 20.14 8.15
C ALA A 19 -16.18 19.28 6.99
N GLU A 20 -15.93 18.00 7.19
CA GLU A 20 -15.55 17.02 6.15
C GLU A 20 -16.77 16.41 5.44
N GLY A 21 -17.99 16.80 5.79
CA GLY A 21 -19.23 16.29 5.20
C GLY A 21 -19.61 14.87 5.64
N TYR A 22 -19.19 14.43 6.82
CA TYR A 22 -19.52 13.11 7.34
C TYR A 22 -20.72 13.19 8.32
N ASP A 23 -21.89 12.82 7.84
CA ASP A 23 -23.13 12.87 8.63
C ASP A 23 -23.43 11.53 9.33
N ILE A 24 -23.19 10.42 8.65
CA ILE A 24 -23.56 9.08 9.09
C ILE A 24 -22.30 8.22 9.21
N PRO A 25 -22.06 7.58 10.38
CA PRO A 25 -20.94 6.66 10.55
C PRO A 25 -21.13 5.42 9.67
N THR A 26 -20.03 4.96 9.10
CA THR A 26 -20.01 3.67 8.40
C THR A 26 -20.18 2.51 9.39
N PRO A 27 -20.59 1.31 8.94
CA PRO A 27 -20.81 0.17 9.85
C PRO A 27 -19.61 -0.18 10.74
N ILE A 28 -18.38 -0.02 10.23
CA ILE A 28 -17.18 -0.26 11.04
C ILE A 28 -17.00 0.84 12.11
N GLN A 29 -17.31 2.09 11.79
CA GLN A 29 -17.25 3.21 12.72
C GLN A 29 -18.30 3.08 13.82
N GLU A 30 -19.55 2.84 13.44
CA GLU A 30 -20.66 2.69 14.37
C GLU A 30 -20.40 1.60 15.44
N LYS A 31 -19.84 0.45 14.99
CA LYS A 31 -19.57 -0.68 15.88
C LYS A 31 -18.26 -0.58 16.66
N SER A 32 -17.23 0.11 16.11
CA SER A 32 -15.90 0.16 16.71
C SER A 32 -15.68 1.35 17.64
N ILE A 33 -16.31 2.50 17.37
CA ILE A 33 -16.09 3.71 18.17
C ILE A 33 -16.53 3.53 19.63
N PRO A 34 -17.73 3.00 19.95
CA PRO A 34 -18.17 2.88 21.32
C PRO A 34 -17.28 1.99 22.22
N PRO A 35 -16.87 0.77 21.82
CA PRO A 35 -15.96 -0.04 22.64
C PRO A 35 -14.58 0.61 22.79
N LEU A 36 -14.05 1.26 21.75
CA LEU A 36 -12.78 1.98 21.85
C LEU A 36 -12.83 3.18 22.78
N LEU A 37 -13.96 3.90 22.85
CA LEU A 37 -14.16 4.98 23.83
C LEU A 37 -14.17 4.46 25.26
N LYS A 38 -14.70 3.26 25.49
CA LYS A 38 -14.72 2.58 26.80
C LYS A 38 -13.37 1.98 27.19
N GLY A 39 -12.38 1.98 26.30
CA GLY A 39 -11.04 1.46 26.56
C GLY A 39 -10.87 -0.04 26.30
N HIS A 40 -11.86 -0.72 25.70
CA HIS A 40 -11.76 -2.14 25.36
C HIS A 40 -10.81 -2.35 24.20
N ASP A 41 -10.15 -3.51 24.15
CA ASP A 41 -9.43 -3.95 22.96
C ASP A 41 -10.41 -4.27 21.84
N LEU A 42 -9.96 -4.12 20.59
CA LEU A 42 -10.82 -4.29 19.43
C LEU A 42 -10.12 -5.11 18.34
N LEU A 43 -10.83 -6.11 17.82
CA LEU A 43 -10.50 -6.79 16.57
C LEU A 43 -11.47 -6.33 15.48
N GLY A 44 -10.99 -5.48 14.58
CA GLY A 44 -11.76 -4.93 13.46
C GLY A 44 -11.42 -5.60 12.14
N VAL A 45 -12.34 -6.38 11.58
CA VAL A 45 -12.19 -7.01 10.26
C VAL A 45 -13.04 -6.27 9.26
N ALA A 46 -12.40 -5.50 8.37
CA ALA A 46 -13.08 -4.72 7.35
C ALA A 46 -12.14 -4.35 6.20
N GLN A 47 -12.66 -4.28 4.98
CA GLN A 47 -11.89 -3.93 3.79
C GLN A 47 -11.35 -2.49 3.82
N THR A 48 -10.38 -2.20 2.96
CA THR A 48 -9.87 -0.83 2.76
C THR A 48 -10.97 0.05 2.16
N GLY A 49 -11.07 1.31 2.61
CA GLY A 49 -12.11 2.24 2.14
C GLY A 49 -13.43 2.16 2.90
N THR A 50 -13.55 1.32 3.95
CA THR A 50 -14.74 1.24 4.81
C THR A 50 -14.78 2.27 5.94
N GLY A 51 -13.74 3.11 6.07
CA GLY A 51 -13.66 4.12 7.13
C GLY A 51 -12.93 3.68 8.40
N LYS A 52 -12.11 2.63 8.37
CA LYS A 52 -11.33 2.12 9.51
C LYS A 52 -10.50 3.22 10.19
N THR A 53 -9.87 4.09 9.41
CA THR A 53 -9.03 5.16 9.97
C THR A 53 -9.81 6.06 10.92
N ALA A 54 -10.99 6.52 10.55
CA ALA A 54 -11.83 7.30 11.44
C ALA A 54 -12.35 6.47 12.62
N ALA A 55 -12.62 5.16 12.42
CA ALA A 55 -13.09 4.26 13.48
C ALA A 55 -12.12 4.20 14.68
N PHE A 56 -10.80 4.29 14.46
CA PHE A 56 -9.83 4.35 15.56
C PHE A 56 -9.33 5.78 15.86
N ALA A 57 -9.24 6.66 14.86
CA ALA A 57 -8.68 8.00 15.10
C ALA A 57 -9.59 8.86 15.97
N LEU A 58 -10.92 8.80 15.78
CA LEU A 58 -11.87 9.60 16.53
C LEU A 58 -11.88 9.27 18.04
N PRO A 59 -11.97 7.98 18.46
CA PRO A 59 -11.88 7.65 19.88
C PRO A 59 -10.51 7.94 20.51
N ILE A 60 -9.41 7.79 19.77
CA ILE A 60 -8.06 8.17 20.24
C ILE A 60 -8.01 9.68 20.53
N LEU A 61 -8.44 10.51 19.58
CA LEU A 61 -8.49 11.95 19.74
C LEU A 61 -9.37 12.35 20.92
N HIS A 62 -10.55 11.73 21.06
CA HIS A 62 -11.47 11.99 22.18
C HIS A 62 -10.81 11.69 23.52
N ARG A 63 -10.21 10.50 23.68
CA ARG A 63 -9.59 10.08 24.94
C ARG A 63 -8.39 10.96 25.29
N LEU A 64 -7.47 11.17 24.35
CA LEU A 64 -6.28 11.98 24.59
C LEU A 64 -6.61 13.45 24.84
N SER A 65 -7.67 14.00 24.26
CA SER A 65 -8.10 15.37 24.53
C SER A 65 -8.56 15.59 25.97
N LYS A 66 -9.01 14.53 26.65
CA LYS A 66 -9.44 14.58 28.06
C LYS A 66 -8.30 14.36 29.05
N THR A 67 -7.26 13.59 28.68
CA THR A 67 -6.23 13.12 29.61
C THR A 67 -4.86 13.74 29.39
N CYS A 68 -4.50 14.10 28.15
CA CYS A 68 -3.16 14.58 27.84
C CYS A 68 -3.02 16.09 27.94
N GLN A 69 -2.13 16.55 28.78
CA GLN A 69 -1.84 17.98 28.97
C GLN A 69 -0.69 18.47 28.09
N LYS A 70 0.43 17.76 28.03
CA LYS A 70 1.64 18.16 27.30
C LYS A 70 2.33 16.97 26.65
N ALA A 71 2.71 17.12 25.37
CA ALA A 71 3.44 16.09 24.65
C ALA A 71 4.86 15.92 25.21
N THR A 72 5.20 14.70 25.59
CA THR A 72 6.54 14.36 26.12
C THR A 72 7.51 14.09 24.95
N PRO A 73 8.71 14.69 24.95
CA PRO A 73 9.73 14.41 23.94
C PRO A 73 10.05 12.92 23.83
N GLY A 74 9.92 12.36 22.61
CA GLY A 74 10.24 10.98 22.32
C GLY A 74 9.36 9.92 23.01
N ARG A 75 8.25 10.28 23.66
CA ARG A 75 7.36 9.36 24.39
C ARG A 75 5.89 9.61 24.02
N PRO A 76 5.38 8.99 22.96
CA PRO A 76 3.99 9.14 22.55
C PRO A 76 3.03 8.41 23.49
N ASN A 77 1.79 8.93 23.58
CA ASN A 77 0.69 8.28 24.31
C ASN A 77 -0.07 7.27 23.42
N ALA A 78 -0.15 7.55 22.11
CA ALA A 78 -0.74 6.62 21.15
C ALA A 78 0.27 6.28 20.05
N LEU A 79 0.34 5.00 19.70
CA LEU A 79 1.14 4.48 18.59
C LEU A 79 0.24 3.78 17.57
N ILE A 80 0.36 4.20 16.31
CA ILE A 80 -0.31 3.56 15.17
C ILE A 80 0.76 2.99 14.23
N LEU A 81 0.76 1.67 14.02
CA LEU A 81 1.59 1.02 13.02
C LEU A 81 0.83 0.85 11.71
N ALA A 82 1.48 1.21 10.61
CA ALA A 82 0.98 1.06 9.26
C ALA A 82 2.04 0.40 8.35
N PRO A 83 1.66 -0.47 7.38
CA PRO A 83 2.60 -1.21 6.55
C PRO A 83 3.39 -0.34 5.58
N THR A 84 2.81 0.77 5.13
CA THR A 84 3.39 1.61 4.09
C THR A 84 3.52 3.07 4.53
N ARG A 85 4.47 3.77 3.90
CA ARG A 85 4.73 5.20 4.15
C ARG A 85 3.53 6.07 3.76
N GLU A 86 2.89 5.69 2.68
CA GLU A 86 1.73 6.37 2.13
C GLU A 86 0.55 6.28 3.11
N LEU A 87 0.24 5.08 3.59
CA LEU A 87 -0.82 4.88 4.58
C LEU A 87 -0.49 5.58 5.90
N ALA A 88 0.76 5.50 6.37
CA ALA A 88 1.17 6.23 7.57
C ALA A 88 0.98 7.76 7.42
N GLY A 89 1.28 8.31 6.24
CA GLY A 89 1.03 9.71 5.92
C GLY A 89 -0.46 10.04 5.95
N GLN A 90 -1.29 9.24 5.30
CA GLN A 90 -2.75 9.42 5.24
C GLN A 90 -3.39 9.34 6.64
N ILE A 91 -2.98 8.36 7.45
CA ILE A 91 -3.44 8.25 8.84
C ILE A 91 -3.06 9.50 9.63
N ALA A 92 -1.82 9.98 9.50
CA ALA A 92 -1.39 11.20 10.19
C ALA A 92 -2.15 12.44 9.74
N ASP A 93 -2.50 12.54 8.46
CA ASP A 93 -3.31 13.64 7.92
C ASP A 93 -4.75 13.53 8.43
N SER A 94 -5.35 12.34 8.50
CA SER A 94 -6.66 12.13 9.13
C SER A 94 -6.68 12.58 10.60
N PHE A 95 -5.65 12.24 11.38
CA PHE A 95 -5.53 12.73 12.75
C PHE A 95 -5.43 14.25 12.86
N LYS A 96 -4.74 14.92 11.92
CA LYS A 96 -4.66 16.38 11.88
C LYS A 96 -6.01 17.00 11.51
N THR A 97 -6.70 16.45 10.50
CA THR A 97 -8.01 16.91 10.06
C THR A 97 -9.04 16.79 11.17
N TYR A 98 -9.20 15.60 11.74
CA TYR A 98 -10.18 15.39 12.83
C TYR A 98 -9.80 16.07 14.14
N GLY A 99 -8.50 16.24 14.38
CA GLY A 99 -7.95 16.87 15.58
C GLY A 99 -7.63 18.37 15.43
N GLN A 100 -8.01 19.04 14.34
CA GLN A 100 -7.62 20.43 14.04
C GLN A 100 -8.02 21.44 15.13
N ARG A 101 -9.05 21.12 15.92
CA ARG A 101 -9.55 21.95 17.03
C ARG A 101 -9.08 21.44 18.41
N LEU A 102 -8.11 20.52 18.45
CA LEU A 102 -7.54 19.95 19.66
C LEU A 102 -6.06 20.32 19.78
N HIS A 103 -5.60 20.50 21.01
CA HIS A 103 -4.18 20.77 21.27
C HIS A 103 -3.33 19.48 21.28
N LEU A 104 -3.60 18.56 20.32
CA LEU A 104 -2.90 17.30 20.21
C LEU A 104 -1.90 17.33 19.04
N ARG A 105 -0.70 16.83 19.29
CA ARG A 105 0.39 16.79 18.32
C ARG A 105 0.53 15.41 17.72
N THR A 106 0.31 15.29 16.41
CA THR A 106 0.55 14.07 15.63
C THR A 106 1.88 14.16 14.89
N THR A 107 2.70 13.12 15.02
CA THR A 107 3.99 12.99 14.28
C THR A 107 3.97 11.69 13.50
N VAL A 108 4.52 11.71 12.27
CA VAL A 108 4.63 10.52 11.41
C VAL A 108 6.10 10.21 11.16
N VAL A 109 6.48 8.91 11.25
CA VAL A 109 7.83 8.44 10.99
C VAL A 109 7.83 7.24 10.03
N PHE A 110 8.62 7.33 8.96
CA PHE A 110 8.75 6.28 7.95
C PHE A 110 10.11 6.35 7.25
N GLY A 111 10.52 5.24 6.64
CA GLY A 111 11.80 5.14 5.95
C GLY A 111 11.89 5.97 4.66
N GLY A 112 13.10 6.11 4.10
CA GLY A 112 13.34 6.77 2.81
C GLY A 112 13.33 8.30 2.84
N VAL A 113 13.31 8.90 4.02
CA VAL A 113 13.52 10.31 4.28
C VAL A 113 14.52 10.50 5.43
N SER A 114 15.06 11.71 5.61
CA SER A 114 16.08 12.00 6.63
C SER A 114 15.60 11.64 8.06
N VAL A 115 16.44 10.90 8.78
CA VAL A 115 16.24 10.58 10.21
C VAL A 115 16.28 11.86 11.05
N ARG A 116 17.21 12.78 10.75
CA ARG A 116 17.38 14.02 11.53
C ARG A 116 16.13 14.87 11.62
N GLY A 117 15.39 15.00 10.51
CA GLY A 117 14.11 15.75 10.49
C GLY A 117 13.06 15.12 11.39
N GLN A 118 12.95 13.78 11.37
CA GLN A 118 12.00 13.04 12.19
C GLN A 118 12.41 13.06 13.67
N ALA A 119 13.68 12.88 13.99
CA ALA A 119 14.20 12.98 15.34
C ALA A 119 13.95 14.39 15.96
N LYS A 120 14.16 15.45 15.16
CA LYS A 120 13.84 16.83 15.60
C LYS A 120 12.36 17.02 15.88
N ALA A 121 11.46 16.43 15.06
CA ALA A 121 10.02 16.48 15.29
C ALA A 121 9.63 15.76 16.59
N LEU A 122 10.19 14.58 16.83
CA LEU A 122 9.99 13.79 18.03
C LEU A 122 10.52 14.50 19.30
N GLY A 123 11.64 15.20 19.20
CA GLY A 123 12.19 16.00 20.30
C GLY A 123 11.31 17.17 20.75
N ARG A 124 10.32 17.57 19.91
CA ARG A 124 9.30 18.54 20.30
C ARG A 124 8.12 17.93 21.07
N GLY A 125 8.10 16.59 21.20
CA GLY A 125 7.01 15.80 21.75
C GLY A 125 5.88 15.54 20.74
N ALA A 126 5.28 14.37 20.86
CA ALA A 126 4.11 13.94 20.10
C ALA A 126 3.16 13.17 21.03
N HIS A 127 1.87 13.47 20.99
CA HIS A 127 0.85 12.67 21.66
C HIS A 127 0.56 11.41 20.86
N ILE A 128 0.51 11.56 19.52
CA ILE A 128 0.16 10.51 18.59
C ILE A 128 1.33 10.30 17.63
N LEU A 129 1.81 9.07 17.58
CA LEU A 129 2.87 8.65 16.65
C LEU A 129 2.32 7.66 15.64
N VAL A 130 2.39 8.00 14.37
CA VAL A 130 2.10 7.09 13.27
C VAL A 130 3.42 6.62 12.66
N ALA A 131 3.61 5.32 12.51
CA ALA A 131 4.91 4.78 12.13
C ALA A 131 4.82 3.59 11.15
N THR A 132 5.86 3.46 10.31
CA THR A 132 6.16 2.16 9.67
C THR A 132 7.14 1.37 10.56
N PRO A 133 6.99 0.02 10.68
CA PRO A 133 7.72 -0.77 11.66
C PRO A 133 9.25 -0.59 11.62
N GLY A 134 9.88 -0.71 10.45
CA GLY A 134 11.33 -0.63 10.34
C GLY A 134 11.93 0.73 10.76
N ARG A 135 11.28 1.87 10.42
CA ARG A 135 11.76 3.19 10.83
C ARG A 135 11.52 3.43 12.33
N LEU A 136 10.44 2.90 12.87
CA LEU A 136 10.19 3.00 14.31
C LEU A 136 11.31 2.30 15.09
N LEU A 137 11.66 1.07 14.71
CA LEU A 137 12.76 0.31 15.33
C LEU A 137 14.11 1.03 15.19
N ASP A 138 14.39 1.60 14.01
CA ASP A 138 15.60 2.41 13.78
C ASP A 138 15.70 3.59 14.76
N LEU A 139 14.61 4.34 14.94
CA LEU A 139 14.55 5.46 15.88
C LEU A 139 14.59 5.03 17.36
N MET A 140 14.03 3.85 17.69
CA MET A 140 14.14 3.26 19.03
C MET A 140 15.59 2.85 19.33
N ASN A 141 16.26 2.19 18.39
CA ASN A 141 17.67 1.79 18.52
C ASN A 141 18.59 3.00 18.69
N GLN A 142 18.29 4.12 18.01
CA GLN A 142 18.98 5.39 18.16
C GLN A 142 18.56 6.19 19.40
N ARG A 143 17.68 5.64 20.25
CA ARG A 143 17.14 6.27 21.50
C ARG A 143 16.39 7.58 21.28
N HIS A 144 15.84 7.81 20.10
CA HIS A 144 14.99 8.97 19.81
C HIS A 144 13.53 8.74 20.25
N ILE A 145 13.13 7.49 20.47
CA ILE A 145 11.78 7.09 20.88
C ILE A 145 11.87 6.03 21.98
N ARG A 146 10.98 6.17 22.97
CA ARG A 146 10.63 5.16 23.98
C ARG A 146 9.13 4.97 23.96
N LEU A 147 8.69 3.73 24.08
CA LEU A 147 7.27 3.38 24.01
C LEU A 147 6.63 3.13 25.38
N ASP A 148 7.34 3.43 26.44
CA ASP A 148 6.95 3.18 27.85
C ASP A 148 5.74 4.01 28.34
N GLN A 149 5.29 5.01 27.59
CA GLN A 149 4.10 5.81 27.87
C GLN A 149 2.94 5.57 26.89
N VAL A 150 3.03 4.54 26.06
CA VAL A 150 1.97 4.22 25.11
C VAL A 150 0.79 3.58 25.82
N GLU A 151 -0.32 4.30 25.88
CA GLU A 151 -1.60 3.86 26.45
C GLU A 151 -2.51 3.22 25.39
N ILE A 152 -2.37 3.63 24.13
CA ILE A 152 -3.19 3.15 23.01
C ILE A 152 -2.29 2.70 21.86
N PHE A 153 -2.46 1.46 21.43
CA PHE A 153 -1.74 0.86 20.31
C PHE A 153 -2.70 0.42 19.23
N ILE A 154 -2.47 0.85 17.98
CA ILE A 154 -3.22 0.41 16.82
C ILE A 154 -2.28 -0.28 15.82
N LEU A 155 -2.67 -1.45 15.37
CA LEU A 155 -2.06 -2.15 14.24
C LEU A 155 -3.05 -2.11 13.06
N ASP A 156 -2.76 -1.31 12.04
CA ASP A 156 -3.63 -1.18 10.87
C ASP A 156 -3.07 -1.94 9.65
N GLU A 157 -3.95 -2.59 8.90
CA GLU A 157 -3.62 -3.47 7.78
C GLU A 157 -2.62 -4.58 8.19
N ALA A 158 -2.93 -5.29 9.28
CA ALA A 158 -2.05 -6.32 9.85
C ALA A 158 -1.74 -7.46 8.88
N ASP A 159 -2.71 -7.90 8.09
CA ASP A 159 -2.51 -8.89 7.01
C ASP A 159 -1.42 -8.44 6.03
N ARG A 160 -1.44 -7.18 5.62
CA ARG A 160 -0.40 -6.62 4.74
C ARG A 160 0.96 -6.51 5.39
N MET A 161 1.03 -6.25 6.70
CA MET A 161 2.32 -6.26 7.39
C MET A 161 2.95 -7.64 7.38
N LEU A 162 2.14 -8.70 7.49
CA LEU A 162 2.63 -10.07 7.37
C LEU A 162 3.11 -10.37 5.94
N ASP A 163 2.32 -10.03 4.92
CA ASP A 163 2.67 -10.22 3.50
C ASP A 163 3.99 -9.51 3.14
N MET A 164 4.26 -8.36 3.74
CA MET A 164 5.50 -7.60 3.54
C MET A 164 6.67 -8.07 4.41
N GLY A 165 6.49 -9.11 5.23
CA GLY A 165 7.52 -9.69 6.08
C GLY A 165 7.82 -8.91 7.36
N PHE A 166 6.98 -7.95 7.75
CA PHE A 166 7.20 -7.11 8.95
C PHE A 166 6.82 -7.79 10.26
N ILE A 167 6.43 -9.08 10.26
CA ILE A 167 6.02 -9.80 11.47
C ILE A 167 7.06 -9.72 12.61
N HIS A 168 8.33 -9.86 12.26
CA HIS A 168 9.42 -9.79 13.25
C HIS A 168 9.60 -8.38 13.82
N ASP A 169 9.44 -7.37 12.97
CA ASP A 169 9.54 -5.97 13.39
C ASP A 169 8.35 -5.59 14.28
N VAL A 170 7.13 -5.99 13.92
CA VAL A 170 5.94 -5.81 14.74
C VAL A 170 6.12 -6.46 16.12
N LYS A 171 6.60 -7.72 16.18
CA LYS A 171 6.86 -8.41 17.45
C LYS A 171 7.89 -7.67 18.32
N LYS A 172 8.97 -7.11 17.74
CA LYS A 172 9.96 -6.31 18.47
C LYS A 172 9.35 -5.03 19.03
N VAL A 173 8.53 -4.34 18.24
CA VAL A 173 7.85 -3.12 18.67
C VAL A 173 6.88 -3.44 19.82
N THR A 174 6.05 -4.48 19.67
CA THR A 174 5.04 -4.84 20.67
C THR A 174 5.65 -5.32 21.97
N ALA A 175 6.82 -5.96 21.96
CA ALA A 175 7.59 -6.33 23.14
C ALA A 175 8.09 -5.13 23.96
N ALA A 176 8.22 -3.95 23.33
CA ALA A 176 8.64 -2.71 23.99
C ALA A 176 7.47 -1.86 24.52
N LEU A 177 6.22 -2.27 24.26
CA LEU A 177 5.03 -1.59 24.74
C LEU A 177 4.69 -1.98 26.19
N PRO A 178 4.04 -1.09 26.97
CA PRO A 178 3.47 -1.45 28.27
C PRO A 178 2.51 -2.64 28.15
N LYS A 179 2.50 -3.52 29.16
CA LYS A 179 1.52 -4.62 29.24
C LYS A 179 0.08 -4.08 29.36
N GLN A 180 -0.09 -3.07 30.20
CA GLN A 180 -1.39 -2.42 30.39
C GLN A 180 -1.55 -1.31 29.36
N ARG A 181 -2.31 -1.58 28.31
CA ARG A 181 -2.64 -0.65 27.24
C ARG A 181 -3.93 -1.10 26.55
N GLN A 182 -4.58 -0.20 25.85
CA GLN A 182 -5.62 -0.55 24.89
C GLN A 182 -5.01 -0.91 23.55
N THR A 183 -5.48 -2.00 22.92
CA THR A 183 -5.00 -2.42 21.60
C THR A 183 -6.15 -2.52 20.59
N GLY A 184 -6.02 -1.84 19.46
CA GLY A 184 -6.89 -2.00 18.29
C GLY A 184 -6.15 -2.71 17.15
N PHE A 185 -6.69 -3.83 16.69
CA PHE A 185 -6.14 -4.62 15.60
C PHE A 185 -7.07 -4.58 14.41
N PHE A 186 -6.61 -4.00 13.30
CA PHE A 186 -7.40 -3.85 12.09
C PHE A 186 -6.78 -4.62 10.92
N SER A 187 -7.61 -5.42 10.24
CA SER A 187 -7.19 -6.22 9.08
C SER A 187 -8.30 -6.31 8.05
N ALA A 188 -7.96 -6.53 6.79
CA ALA A 188 -8.95 -6.82 5.76
C ALA A 188 -9.27 -8.33 5.70
N THR A 189 -8.29 -9.18 6.04
CA THR A 189 -8.41 -10.65 6.03
C THR A 189 -7.83 -11.24 7.31
N MET A 190 -8.30 -12.45 7.68
CA MET A 190 -7.89 -13.13 8.90
C MET A 190 -7.37 -14.56 8.63
N PRO A 191 -6.31 -14.74 7.83
CA PRO A 191 -5.65 -16.05 7.74
C PRO A 191 -5.05 -16.47 9.10
N LYS A 192 -4.77 -17.77 9.29
CA LYS A 192 -4.27 -18.32 10.57
C LYS A 192 -3.08 -17.56 11.15
N SER A 193 -2.18 -17.07 10.30
CA SER A 193 -1.00 -16.30 10.72
C SER A 193 -1.37 -14.92 11.29
N VAL A 194 -2.38 -14.25 10.73
CA VAL A 194 -2.90 -12.96 11.23
C VAL A 194 -3.68 -13.19 12.52
N GLN A 195 -4.50 -14.25 12.57
CA GLN A 195 -5.22 -14.64 13.77
C GLN A 195 -4.27 -14.90 14.94
N GLY A 196 -3.20 -15.69 14.75
CA GLY A 196 -2.22 -15.94 15.79
C GLY A 196 -1.47 -14.69 16.28
N LEU A 197 -1.32 -13.68 15.41
CA LEU A 197 -0.76 -12.38 15.83
C LEU A 197 -1.80 -11.60 16.68
N ALA A 198 -3.05 -11.59 16.28
CA ALA A 198 -4.14 -10.93 17.00
C ALA A 198 -4.33 -11.53 18.40
N ASP A 199 -4.38 -12.86 18.49
CA ASP A 199 -4.52 -13.60 19.77
C ASP A 199 -3.37 -13.31 20.75
N GLY A 200 -2.17 -13.06 20.24
CA GLY A 200 -1.01 -12.69 21.07
C GLY A 200 -0.96 -11.23 21.51
N LEU A 201 -1.78 -10.36 20.93
CA LEU A 201 -1.75 -8.90 21.20
C LEU A 201 -2.97 -8.36 21.90
N LEU A 202 -4.12 -9.00 21.71
CA LEU A 202 -5.41 -8.54 22.22
C LEU A 202 -5.77 -9.26 23.52
N ASN A 203 -6.40 -8.52 24.42
CA ASN A 203 -6.94 -9.02 25.67
C ASN A 203 -8.45 -8.84 25.69
N ASP A 204 -9.22 -9.92 25.64
CA ASP A 204 -10.69 -9.95 25.59
C ASP A 204 -11.29 -8.91 24.62
N PRO A 205 -10.95 -8.98 23.32
CA PRO A 205 -11.32 -7.94 22.37
C PRO A 205 -12.79 -7.99 22.00
N THR A 206 -13.39 -6.81 21.82
CA THR A 206 -14.63 -6.69 21.07
C THR A 206 -14.35 -7.01 19.60
N LYS A 207 -15.01 -8.06 19.06
CA LYS A 207 -14.88 -8.42 17.63
C LYS A 207 -15.91 -7.67 16.80
N VAL A 208 -15.42 -6.91 15.85
CA VAL A 208 -16.25 -6.19 14.87
C VAL A 208 -15.88 -6.68 13.49
N GLU A 209 -16.74 -7.45 12.89
CA GLU A 209 -16.61 -7.90 11.52
C GLU A 209 -17.67 -7.20 10.69
N VAL A 210 -17.22 -6.47 9.69
CA VAL A 210 -18.08 -5.89 8.67
C VAL A 210 -17.94 -6.76 7.45
N ALA A 211 -18.96 -7.56 7.20
CA ALA A 211 -19.03 -8.35 5.98
C ALA A 211 -18.75 -7.42 4.79
N PRO A 212 -17.98 -7.87 3.79
CA PRO A 212 -17.79 -7.09 2.59
C PRO A 212 -19.22 -6.76 2.08
N ALA A 213 -19.59 -5.48 2.06
CA ALA A 213 -20.75 -5.08 1.28
C ALA A 213 -20.51 -5.64 -0.12
N ALA A 214 -21.38 -6.55 -0.59
CA ALA A 214 -21.28 -7.35 -1.81
C ALA A 214 -19.88 -7.24 -2.42
N THR A 215 -19.11 -8.29 -2.50
CA THR A 215 -17.63 -8.26 -2.66
C THR A 215 -17.22 -7.07 -3.53
N THR A 216 -16.14 -6.36 -3.23
CA THR A 216 -15.68 -5.22 -4.06
C THR A 216 -15.72 -5.57 -5.54
N ALA A 217 -15.59 -6.87 -5.84
CA ALA A 217 -15.74 -7.45 -7.16
C ALA A 217 -17.16 -7.32 -7.74
N ASP A 218 -18.22 -7.27 -6.92
CA ASP A 218 -19.61 -7.17 -7.42
C ASP A 218 -20.02 -5.72 -7.75
N LYS A 219 -19.35 -4.75 -7.12
CA LYS A 219 -19.60 -3.31 -7.35
C LYS A 219 -18.79 -2.73 -8.50
N VAL A 220 -17.77 -3.45 -8.97
CA VAL A 220 -16.89 -3.01 -10.06
C VAL A 220 -17.32 -3.69 -11.34
N GLU A 221 -17.61 -2.93 -12.38
CA GLU A 221 -17.78 -3.48 -13.72
C GLU A 221 -16.41 -4.00 -14.21
N GLN A 222 -16.32 -5.29 -14.51
CA GLN A 222 -15.07 -5.94 -14.84
C GLN A 222 -15.08 -6.44 -16.26
N LYS A 223 -13.97 -6.23 -16.99
CA LYS A 223 -13.80 -6.70 -18.39
C LYS A 223 -12.42 -7.30 -18.58
N VAL A 224 -12.33 -8.35 -19.37
CA VAL A 224 -11.06 -8.89 -19.86
C VAL A 224 -10.94 -8.70 -21.37
N LEU A 225 -9.79 -8.22 -21.83
CA LEU A 225 -9.44 -8.03 -23.24
C LEU A 225 -8.26 -8.96 -23.56
N PHE A 226 -8.48 -9.91 -24.45
CA PHE A 226 -7.39 -10.79 -24.92
C PHE A 226 -6.58 -10.10 -25.99
N VAL A 227 -5.27 -10.01 -25.80
CA VAL A 227 -4.37 -9.22 -26.64
C VAL A 227 -2.99 -9.85 -26.71
N ALA A 228 -2.33 -9.79 -27.85
CA ALA A 228 -0.93 -10.19 -28.00
C ALA A 228 -0.01 -9.25 -27.21
N LYS A 229 1.07 -9.78 -26.64
CA LYS A 229 2.01 -9.08 -25.77
C LYS A 229 2.54 -7.78 -26.36
N ASP A 230 2.92 -7.79 -27.64
CA ASP A 230 3.45 -6.65 -28.38
C ASP A 230 2.40 -5.57 -28.65
N LYS A 231 1.10 -5.93 -28.65
CA LYS A 231 -0.03 -5.03 -28.92
C LYS A 231 -0.61 -4.38 -27.67
N LYS A 232 -0.27 -4.85 -26.45
CA LYS A 232 -0.81 -4.28 -25.20
C LYS A 232 -0.65 -2.76 -25.09
N ARG A 233 0.49 -2.20 -25.53
CA ARG A 233 0.73 -0.75 -25.47
C ARG A 233 -0.16 0.03 -26.45
N ALA A 234 -0.33 -0.51 -27.67
CA ALA A 234 -1.22 0.11 -28.64
C ALA A 234 -2.68 0.08 -28.17
N LEU A 235 -3.14 -1.06 -27.64
CA LEU A 235 -4.47 -1.17 -27.04
C LEU A 235 -4.65 -0.21 -25.86
N LEU A 236 -3.64 -0.03 -25.01
CA LEU A 236 -3.72 0.91 -23.90
C LEU A 236 -3.94 2.35 -24.38
N ILE A 237 -3.23 2.80 -25.43
CA ILE A 237 -3.45 4.12 -26.04
C ILE A 237 -4.86 4.24 -26.61
N ASP A 238 -5.34 3.19 -27.26
CA ASP A 238 -6.69 3.16 -27.84
C ASP A 238 -7.76 3.29 -26.76
N LEU A 239 -7.66 2.52 -25.67
CA LEU A 239 -8.53 2.66 -24.51
C LEU A 239 -8.48 4.09 -23.93
N MET A 240 -7.32 4.72 -23.87
CA MET A 240 -7.17 6.06 -23.32
C MET A 240 -7.72 7.17 -24.22
N LYS A 241 -8.20 6.88 -25.44
CA LYS A 241 -8.97 7.82 -26.26
C LYS A 241 -10.35 8.10 -25.65
N ASP A 242 -10.89 7.12 -24.93
CA ASP A 242 -12.14 7.30 -24.18
C ASP A 242 -11.98 8.37 -23.10
N THR A 243 -12.72 9.46 -23.23
CA THR A 243 -12.70 10.59 -22.31
C THR A 243 -13.39 10.31 -20.97
N SER A 244 -14.17 9.25 -20.88
CA SER A 244 -14.77 8.78 -19.61
C SER A 244 -13.70 8.26 -18.65
N ILE A 245 -12.56 7.77 -19.16
CA ILE A 245 -11.39 7.36 -18.37
C ILE A 245 -10.66 8.61 -17.88
N ARG A 246 -11.18 9.25 -16.85
CA ARG A 246 -10.64 10.54 -16.36
C ARG A 246 -9.46 10.37 -15.41
N ARG A 247 -9.54 9.42 -14.49
CA ARG A 247 -8.54 9.15 -13.46
C ARG A 247 -8.32 7.65 -13.39
N VAL A 248 -7.21 7.17 -13.97
CA VAL A 248 -6.94 5.74 -14.11
C VAL A 248 -5.70 5.29 -13.34
N LEU A 249 -5.85 4.20 -12.61
CA LEU A 249 -4.74 3.51 -11.97
C LEU A 249 -4.36 2.27 -12.81
N ILE A 250 -3.13 2.25 -13.33
CA ILE A 250 -2.65 1.21 -14.23
C ILE A 250 -1.66 0.32 -13.48
N PHE A 251 -1.89 -0.98 -13.50
CA PHE A 251 -1.04 -1.93 -12.78
C PHE A 251 -0.09 -2.70 -13.70
N THR A 252 1.18 -2.75 -13.28
CA THR A 252 2.22 -3.60 -13.88
C THR A 252 2.89 -4.46 -12.80
N ARG A 253 3.42 -5.62 -13.18
CA ARG A 253 4.11 -6.52 -12.24
C ARG A 253 5.47 -6.01 -11.81
N THR A 254 6.14 -5.22 -12.66
CA THR A 254 7.52 -4.81 -12.43
C THR A 254 7.71 -3.29 -12.41
N LYS A 255 8.69 -2.83 -11.61
CA LYS A 255 9.10 -1.42 -11.54
C LYS A 255 9.54 -0.85 -12.91
N HIS A 256 10.21 -1.67 -13.71
CA HIS A 256 10.64 -1.28 -15.06
C HIS A 256 9.46 -1.22 -16.03
N GLY A 257 8.47 -2.12 -15.88
CA GLY A 257 7.21 -2.06 -16.60
C GLY A 257 6.47 -0.75 -16.30
N ALA A 258 6.34 -0.38 -15.03
CA ALA A 258 5.68 0.85 -14.62
C ALA A 258 6.31 2.09 -15.26
N ASN A 259 7.64 2.23 -15.22
CA ASN A 259 8.31 3.35 -15.88
C ASN A 259 8.07 3.38 -17.38
N ARG A 260 8.21 2.23 -18.06
CA ARG A 260 8.03 2.14 -19.52
C ARG A 260 6.61 2.48 -19.97
N VAL A 261 5.61 2.01 -19.22
CA VAL A 261 4.21 2.32 -19.54
C VAL A 261 3.90 3.78 -19.29
N ALA A 262 4.34 4.36 -18.16
CA ALA A 262 4.12 5.78 -17.88
C ALA A 262 4.80 6.67 -18.93
N GLN A 263 6.06 6.39 -19.28
CA GLN A 263 6.78 7.13 -20.32
C GLN A 263 6.12 6.99 -21.70
N PHE A 264 5.62 5.79 -22.05
CA PHE A 264 4.92 5.57 -23.29
C PHE A 264 3.61 6.35 -23.40
N LEU A 265 2.85 6.43 -22.29
CA LEU A 265 1.63 7.26 -22.21
C LEU A 265 1.97 8.74 -22.39
N ASP A 266 2.97 9.25 -21.69
CA ASP A 266 3.39 10.66 -21.75
C ASP A 266 3.87 11.05 -23.17
N GLN A 267 4.62 10.20 -23.83
CA GLN A 267 5.04 10.36 -25.23
C GLN A 267 3.87 10.41 -26.23
N ASN A 268 2.71 9.83 -25.86
CA ASN A 268 1.49 9.86 -26.67
C ASN A 268 0.48 10.90 -26.16
N GLY A 269 0.93 11.93 -25.42
CA GLY A 269 0.11 13.04 -24.98
C GLY A 269 -0.79 12.76 -23.76
N ILE A 270 -0.66 11.57 -23.13
CA ILE A 270 -1.43 11.21 -21.96
C ILE A 270 -0.57 11.43 -20.71
N LYS A 271 -0.82 12.50 -19.98
CA LYS A 271 -0.06 12.83 -18.76
C LYS A 271 -0.10 11.70 -17.75
N ALA A 272 1.06 11.10 -17.48
CA ALA A 272 1.19 9.94 -16.60
C ALA A 272 2.44 10.02 -15.72
N ASP A 273 2.37 9.46 -14.52
CA ASP A 273 3.51 9.24 -13.62
C ASP A 273 3.58 7.78 -13.20
N ALA A 274 4.79 7.32 -12.84
CA ALA A 274 5.00 5.98 -12.30
C ALA A 274 5.28 6.02 -10.79
N ILE A 275 4.69 5.07 -10.05
CA ILE A 275 4.96 4.86 -8.63
C ILE A 275 5.39 3.42 -8.36
N HIS A 276 6.59 3.23 -7.82
CA HIS A 276 7.16 1.92 -7.48
C HIS A 276 8.32 2.05 -6.47
N GLY A 277 8.78 0.92 -5.92
CA GLY A 277 9.77 0.89 -4.85
C GLY A 277 11.10 1.60 -5.14
N ASN A 278 11.52 1.72 -6.40
CA ASN A 278 12.78 2.41 -6.77
C ASN A 278 12.63 3.93 -6.94
N LYS A 279 11.41 4.50 -6.83
CA LYS A 279 11.24 5.96 -6.80
C LYS A 279 11.56 6.49 -5.41
N THR A 280 12.20 7.66 -5.35
CA THR A 280 12.40 8.36 -4.06
C THR A 280 11.06 8.72 -3.43
N GLN A 281 11.01 8.85 -2.10
CA GLN A 281 9.77 9.16 -1.42
C GLN A 281 9.16 10.49 -1.90
N ASN A 282 9.99 11.50 -2.12
CA ASN A 282 9.52 12.78 -2.66
C ASN A 282 8.89 12.64 -4.05
N ALA A 283 9.50 11.82 -4.94
CA ALA A 283 8.93 11.57 -6.26
C ALA A 283 7.58 10.82 -6.17
N ARG A 284 7.44 9.87 -5.24
CA ARG A 284 6.18 9.14 -5.00
C ARG A 284 5.09 10.08 -4.47
N GLN A 285 5.41 10.90 -3.50
CA GLN A 285 4.47 11.91 -2.96
C GLN A 285 4.06 12.92 -4.02
N LYS A 286 5.00 13.40 -4.86
CA LYS A 286 4.70 14.30 -5.97
C LYS A 286 3.77 13.65 -7.00
N ALA A 287 4.03 12.40 -7.39
CA ALA A 287 3.17 11.66 -8.32
C ALA A 287 1.75 11.48 -7.76
N LEU A 288 1.63 11.07 -6.49
CA LEU A 288 0.33 10.94 -5.82
C LEU A 288 -0.42 12.27 -5.72
N LYS A 289 0.27 13.35 -5.35
CA LYS A 289 -0.33 14.67 -5.28
C LYS A 289 -0.86 15.10 -6.64
N ARG A 290 -0.06 15.00 -7.70
CA ARG A 290 -0.47 15.30 -9.07
C ARG A 290 -1.67 14.47 -9.53
N PHE A 291 -1.72 13.19 -9.12
CA PHE A 291 -2.83 12.31 -9.44
C PHE A 291 -4.12 12.69 -8.67
N LYS A 292 -4.01 13.03 -7.39
CA LYS A 292 -5.13 13.53 -6.58
C LYS A 292 -5.71 14.85 -7.11
N GLU A 293 -4.84 15.76 -7.52
CA GLU A 293 -5.22 17.06 -8.10
C GLU A 293 -5.71 16.96 -9.54
N GLY A 294 -5.66 15.78 -10.19
CA GLY A 294 -6.04 15.62 -11.59
C GLY A 294 -5.04 16.20 -12.60
N SER A 295 -3.84 16.65 -12.15
CA SER A 295 -2.79 17.15 -13.04
C SER A 295 -2.20 16.08 -13.95
N ILE A 296 -2.33 14.80 -13.59
CA ILE A 296 -2.07 13.64 -14.42
C ILE A 296 -3.32 12.76 -14.52
N ARG A 297 -3.55 12.19 -15.69
CA ARG A 297 -4.70 11.31 -15.97
C ARG A 297 -4.45 9.87 -15.54
N ALA A 298 -3.20 9.41 -15.65
CA ALA A 298 -2.81 8.04 -15.35
C ALA A 298 -1.72 7.96 -14.28
N LEU A 299 -1.89 7.07 -13.30
CA LEU A 299 -0.84 6.68 -12.37
C LEU A 299 -0.50 5.21 -12.61
N VAL A 300 0.74 4.91 -13.01
CA VAL A 300 1.19 3.54 -13.27
C VAL A 300 1.91 3.00 -12.05
N ALA A 301 1.43 1.90 -11.50
CA ALA A 301 1.88 1.39 -10.22
C ALA A 301 2.25 -0.10 -10.25
N THR A 302 3.12 -0.52 -9.33
CA THR A 302 3.27 -1.93 -8.95
C THR A 302 2.41 -2.22 -7.71
N ASP A 303 2.03 -3.49 -7.48
CA ASP A 303 1.19 -3.89 -6.34
C ASP A 303 1.70 -3.34 -5.01
N ILE A 304 2.98 -3.54 -4.72
CA ILE A 304 3.61 -3.06 -3.47
C ILE A 304 3.49 -1.54 -3.31
N ALA A 305 3.65 -0.80 -4.39
CA ALA A 305 3.62 0.66 -4.32
C ALA A 305 2.20 1.24 -4.34
N ALA A 306 1.24 0.52 -4.89
CA ALA A 306 -0.17 0.88 -4.89
C ALA A 306 -0.88 0.53 -3.58
N ARG A 307 -0.28 -0.35 -2.77
CA ARG A 307 -0.79 -0.65 -1.43
C ARG A 307 -0.75 0.61 -0.56
N GLY A 308 -1.85 0.89 0.11
CA GLY A 308 -2.00 2.10 0.93
C GLY A 308 -2.24 3.40 0.13
N ILE A 309 -2.36 3.35 -1.20
CA ILE A 309 -2.83 4.49 -1.97
C ILE A 309 -4.34 4.60 -1.76
N ASP A 310 -4.74 5.66 -1.08
CA ASP A 310 -6.12 6.10 -1.00
C ASP A 310 -6.29 7.34 -1.85
N VAL A 311 -6.95 7.17 -2.99
CA VAL A 311 -7.29 8.24 -3.91
C VAL A 311 -8.73 8.07 -4.27
N ASP A 312 -9.52 9.07 -3.91
CA ASP A 312 -10.92 9.14 -4.29
C ASP A 312 -11.07 9.41 -5.78
N SER A 313 -12.23 9.07 -6.31
CA SER A 313 -12.59 9.35 -7.70
C SER A 313 -11.70 8.67 -8.75
N VAL A 314 -11.09 7.52 -8.44
CA VAL A 314 -10.49 6.64 -9.44
C VAL A 314 -11.63 6.01 -10.24
N THR A 315 -11.78 6.43 -11.50
CA THR A 315 -12.86 5.96 -12.37
C THR A 315 -12.56 4.56 -12.92
N HIS A 316 -11.29 4.31 -13.24
CA HIS A 316 -10.87 3.08 -13.89
C HIS A 316 -9.62 2.48 -13.25
N VAL A 317 -9.60 1.16 -13.18
CA VAL A 317 -8.40 0.35 -12.92
C VAL A 317 -8.06 -0.44 -14.17
N ILE A 318 -6.82 -0.33 -14.65
CA ILE A 318 -6.35 -1.14 -15.79
C ILE A 318 -5.25 -2.08 -15.29
N ASN A 319 -5.50 -3.39 -15.33
CA ASN A 319 -4.48 -4.40 -15.16
C ASN A 319 -3.74 -4.57 -16.50
N PHE A 320 -2.72 -3.73 -16.76
CA PHE A 320 -1.87 -3.86 -17.95
C PHE A 320 -1.14 -5.22 -17.97
N GLU A 321 -0.78 -5.70 -16.79
CA GLU A 321 -0.32 -7.07 -16.56
C GLU A 321 -1.18 -7.69 -15.44
N ILE A 322 -1.71 -8.88 -15.69
CA ILE A 322 -2.50 -9.63 -14.70
C ILE A 322 -1.59 -10.01 -13.52
N PRO A 323 -2.03 -9.85 -12.27
CA PRO A 323 -1.22 -10.22 -11.11
C PRO A 323 -0.98 -11.73 -11.04
N ASN A 324 0.17 -12.14 -10.52
CA ASN A 324 0.50 -13.55 -10.32
C ASN A 324 -0.31 -14.18 -9.16
N GLU A 325 -0.64 -13.37 -8.14
CA GLU A 325 -1.44 -13.76 -6.99
C GLU A 325 -2.87 -13.25 -7.18
N ALA A 326 -3.84 -14.15 -7.10
CA ALA A 326 -5.23 -13.84 -7.41
C ALA A 326 -5.84 -12.82 -6.41
N GLU A 327 -5.43 -12.85 -5.15
CA GLU A 327 -5.87 -11.92 -4.11
C GLU A 327 -5.47 -10.47 -4.44
N ASN A 328 -4.31 -10.26 -5.08
CA ASN A 328 -3.88 -8.95 -5.52
C ASN A 328 -4.84 -8.33 -6.54
N TYR A 329 -5.55 -9.15 -7.34
CA TYR A 329 -6.57 -8.66 -8.26
C TYR A 329 -7.69 -7.91 -7.53
N VAL A 330 -8.24 -8.51 -6.48
CA VAL A 330 -9.30 -7.89 -5.67
C VAL A 330 -8.81 -6.59 -5.04
N HIS A 331 -7.57 -6.57 -4.54
CA HIS A 331 -6.94 -5.37 -3.98
C HIS A 331 -6.72 -4.27 -5.02
N ARG A 332 -6.43 -4.63 -6.28
CA ARG A 332 -6.26 -3.66 -7.38
C ARG A 332 -7.59 -3.04 -7.77
N ILE A 333 -8.60 -3.86 -8.05
CA ILE A 333 -9.91 -3.36 -8.48
C ILE A 333 -10.61 -2.56 -7.36
N GLY A 334 -10.35 -2.88 -6.10
CA GLY A 334 -10.82 -2.11 -4.95
C GLY A 334 -10.17 -0.71 -4.81
N ARG A 335 -9.41 -0.25 -5.81
CA ARG A 335 -8.97 1.15 -5.90
C ARG A 335 -10.01 2.02 -6.60
N THR A 336 -10.97 1.46 -7.31
CA THR A 336 -12.15 2.15 -7.86
C THR A 336 -13.42 1.76 -7.10
N ALA A 337 -14.57 2.26 -7.47
CA ALA A 337 -15.89 2.03 -6.84
C ALA A 337 -15.90 2.30 -5.33
N ARG A 338 -15.30 3.42 -4.91
CA ARG A 338 -15.27 3.86 -3.51
C ARG A 338 -16.31 4.91 -3.23
N ALA A 339 -16.71 5.02 -1.95
CA ALA A 339 -17.67 6.00 -1.46
C ALA A 339 -19.01 6.01 -2.24
N GLY A 340 -19.46 4.84 -2.74
CA GLY A 340 -20.72 4.71 -3.48
C GLY A 340 -20.66 5.07 -4.98
N ALA A 341 -19.48 5.42 -5.51
CA ALA A 341 -19.29 5.64 -6.93
C ALA A 341 -19.12 4.33 -7.69
N ASP A 342 -19.54 4.29 -8.96
CA ASP A 342 -19.29 3.21 -9.88
C ASP A 342 -17.82 3.15 -10.29
N GLY A 343 -17.32 1.97 -10.63
CA GLY A 343 -15.94 1.76 -11.05
C GLY A 343 -15.81 0.69 -12.11
N ILE A 344 -14.84 0.87 -13.01
CA ILE A 344 -14.56 -0.08 -14.10
C ILE A 344 -13.16 -0.64 -13.96
N ALA A 345 -13.03 -1.97 -14.07
CA ALA A 345 -11.76 -2.68 -14.10
C ALA A 345 -11.55 -3.38 -15.45
N ILE A 346 -10.48 -3.03 -16.14
CA ILE A 346 -10.11 -3.58 -17.44
C ILE A 346 -8.84 -4.39 -17.27
N SER A 347 -8.84 -5.67 -17.71
CA SER A 347 -7.70 -6.56 -17.62
C SER A 347 -7.19 -6.95 -19.01
N LEU A 348 -5.94 -6.59 -19.34
CA LEU A 348 -5.30 -6.97 -20.61
C LEU A 348 -4.62 -8.32 -20.42
N CYS A 349 -5.20 -9.38 -21.00
CA CYS A 349 -4.71 -10.73 -20.85
C CYS A 349 -3.95 -11.19 -22.09
N GLN A 350 -2.68 -11.51 -21.96
CA GLN A 350 -1.87 -12.17 -22.98
C GLN A 350 -1.79 -13.67 -22.69
N HIS A 351 -1.24 -14.45 -23.61
CA HIS A 351 -1.23 -15.91 -23.57
C HIS A 351 -0.69 -16.51 -22.27
N ASP A 352 0.48 -16.07 -21.81
CA ASP A 352 1.14 -16.57 -20.60
C ASP A 352 0.47 -16.10 -19.29
N GLU A 353 -0.53 -15.23 -19.37
CA GLU A 353 -1.29 -14.74 -18.21
C GLU A 353 -2.64 -15.46 -18.01
N ARG A 354 -3.05 -16.33 -18.91
CA ARG A 354 -4.33 -17.06 -18.82
C ARG A 354 -4.47 -17.92 -17.55
N SER A 355 -3.38 -18.55 -17.12
CA SER A 355 -3.38 -19.33 -15.87
C SER A 355 -3.69 -18.45 -14.65
N TYR A 356 -3.15 -17.24 -14.61
CA TYR A 356 -3.42 -16.26 -13.57
C TYR A 356 -4.89 -15.79 -13.63
N LEU A 357 -5.40 -15.51 -14.84
CA LEU A 357 -6.81 -15.14 -15.01
C LEU A 357 -7.76 -16.21 -14.46
N ARG A 358 -7.53 -17.50 -14.78
CA ARG A 358 -8.32 -18.61 -14.23
C ARG A 358 -8.28 -18.70 -12.70
N SER A 359 -7.10 -18.41 -12.12
CA SER A 359 -6.95 -18.38 -10.65
C SER A 359 -7.74 -17.23 -10.03
N ILE A 360 -7.76 -16.06 -10.68
CA ILE A 360 -8.56 -14.90 -10.28
C ILE A 360 -10.05 -15.24 -10.32
N GLU A 361 -10.54 -15.80 -11.43
CA GLU A 361 -11.95 -16.17 -11.58
C GLU A 361 -12.43 -17.17 -10.50
N LYS A 362 -11.54 -18.09 -10.08
CA LYS A 362 -11.81 -18.99 -8.96
C LYS A 362 -11.96 -18.24 -7.64
N VAL A 363 -11.10 -17.24 -7.37
CA VAL A 363 -11.13 -16.45 -6.13
C VAL A 363 -12.36 -15.55 -6.07
N ILE A 364 -12.70 -14.88 -7.18
CA ILE A 364 -13.88 -14.01 -7.25
C ILE A 364 -15.19 -14.79 -7.48
N ARG A 365 -15.09 -16.11 -7.75
CA ARG A 365 -16.22 -17.03 -8.04
C ARG A 365 -17.09 -16.55 -9.19
N LYS A 366 -16.51 -15.90 -10.17
CA LYS A 366 -17.18 -15.32 -11.32
C LYS A 366 -16.25 -15.32 -12.53
N SER A 367 -16.74 -15.71 -13.71
CA SER A 367 -16.01 -15.52 -14.97
C SER A 367 -16.06 -14.05 -15.37
N LEU A 368 -14.92 -13.53 -15.82
CA LEU A 368 -14.83 -12.16 -16.30
C LEU A 368 -15.41 -12.06 -17.71
N PRO A 369 -16.33 -11.11 -17.97
CA PRO A 369 -16.84 -10.85 -19.31
C PRO A 369 -15.69 -10.51 -20.28
N VAL A 370 -15.67 -11.19 -21.43
CA VAL A 370 -14.70 -10.91 -22.49
C VAL A 370 -15.24 -9.76 -23.33
N PHE A 371 -14.42 -8.73 -23.52
CA PHE A 371 -14.70 -7.63 -24.41
C PHE A 371 -13.87 -7.82 -25.69
N GLU A 372 -14.54 -8.16 -26.80
CA GLU A 372 -13.92 -8.52 -28.08
C GLU A 372 -13.87 -7.36 -29.07
N ASP A 373 -14.75 -6.35 -28.87
CA ASP A 373 -14.88 -5.22 -29.78
C ASP A 373 -13.73 -4.22 -29.59
N HIS A 374 -12.54 -4.63 -30.04
CA HIS A 374 -11.37 -3.78 -30.11
C HIS A 374 -10.39 -4.25 -31.21
N PRO A 375 -9.62 -3.35 -31.85
CA PRO A 375 -8.82 -3.67 -33.04
C PRO A 375 -7.64 -4.61 -32.81
N TYR A 376 -7.35 -4.97 -31.56
CA TYR A 376 -6.23 -5.82 -31.16
C TYR A 376 -6.68 -7.15 -30.53
N HIS A 377 -7.95 -7.56 -30.75
CA HIS A 377 -8.45 -8.82 -30.20
C HIS A 377 -7.64 -10.01 -30.73
N ALA A 378 -7.15 -10.84 -29.83
CA ALA A 378 -6.35 -12.01 -30.13
C ALA A 378 -7.17 -13.29 -29.86
N ALA A 379 -7.94 -13.73 -30.84
CA ALA A 379 -8.79 -14.92 -30.76
C ALA A 379 -8.00 -16.19 -30.41
N ASP A 380 -6.77 -16.31 -30.85
CA ASP A 380 -5.84 -17.39 -30.48
C ASP A 380 -5.50 -17.38 -29.00
N VAL A 381 -5.32 -16.20 -28.42
CA VAL A 381 -5.14 -16.03 -26.97
C VAL A 381 -6.44 -16.37 -26.23
N ALA A 382 -7.60 -15.91 -26.71
CA ALA A 382 -8.90 -16.20 -26.13
C ALA A 382 -9.21 -17.69 -26.09
N ASN A 383 -8.93 -18.42 -27.17
CA ASN A 383 -9.21 -19.85 -27.30
C ASN A 383 -8.14 -20.77 -26.68
N GLY A 384 -7.01 -20.24 -26.28
CA GLY A 384 -5.92 -21.02 -25.66
C GLY A 384 -5.07 -21.83 -26.63
N ASN A 385 -5.16 -21.58 -27.94
CA ASN A 385 -4.55 -22.36 -28.99
C ASN A 385 -3.16 -21.86 -29.40
N THR A 386 -2.61 -20.85 -28.76
CA THR A 386 -1.27 -20.35 -29.12
C THR A 386 -0.19 -21.31 -28.62
N PRO A 387 0.69 -21.80 -29.47
CA PRO A 387 1.82 -22.60 -29.04
C PRO A 387 2.71 -21.77 -28.10
N PRO A 388 3.37 -22.39 -27.10
CA PRO A 388 4.26 -21.68 -26.21
C PRO A 388 5.31 -20.92 -27.03
N PRO A 389 5.74 -19.73 -26.60
CA PRO A 389 6.76 -18.98 -27.31
C PRO A 389 7.98 -19.86 -27.52
N ARG A 390 8.42 -19.98 -28.75
CA ARG A 390 9.65 -20.72 -29.08
C ARG A 390 10.75 -20.19 -28.19
N GLN A 391 11.24 -21.02 -27.27
CA GLN A 391 12.44 -20.72 -26.51
C GLN A 391 13.53 -20.37 -27.53
N GLY A 392 13.94 -19.11 -27.52
CA GLY A 392 15.03 -18.65 -28.37
C GLY A 392 16.24 -19.56 -28.12
N ASN A 393 16.68 -20.27 -29.14
CA ASN A 393 17.92 -21.04 -29.11
C ASN A 393 19.02 -20.09 -28.59
N HIS A 394 19.38 -20.23 -27.33
CA HIS A 394 20.67 -19.73 -26.87
C HIS A 394 21.74 -20.43 -27.71
N ARG A 395 22.17 -19.78 -28.79
CA ARG A 395 23.38 -20.15 -29.51
C ARG A 395 24.47 -20.29 -28.45
N LYS A 396 24.78 -21.55 -28.12
CA LYS A 396 26.01 -21.91 -27.40
C LYS A 396 27.14 -21.25 -28.19
N ARG A 397 27.72 -20.19 -27.62
CA ARG A 397 29.01 -19.69 -28.06
C ARG A 397 29.99 -20.82 -27.87
N ASN A 398 30.33 -21.54 -28.99
CA ASN A 398 31.43 -22.45 -29.03
C ASN A 398 32.72 -21.68 -28.75
N ASN A 399 33.17 -21.75 -27.53
CA ASN A 399 34.53 -21.38 -27.16
C ASN A 399 35.46 -22.51 -27.65
N ASN A 400 35.83 -22.48 -28.93
CA ASN A 400 36.94 -23.24 -29.46
C ASN A 400 38.24 -22.57 -28.92
N LYS A 401 38.67 -23.00 -27.72
CA LYS A 401 40.06 -22.79 -27.32
C LYS A 401 40.91 -23.82 -28.04
N GLY A 402 41.62 -23.37 -29.07
CA GLY A 402 42.72 -24.10 -29.67
C GLY A 402 43.86 -24.40 -28.69
N PRO A 403 44.70 -25.42 -28.97
CA PRO A 403 45.67 -25.93 -28.00
C PRO A 403 46.80 -24.92 -27.75
N ILE A 404 47.09 -24.73 -26.48
CA ILE A 404 48.21 -23.89 -25.99
C ILE A 404 49.51 -24.62 -26.31
N GLY A 405 50.30 -24.06 -27.23
CA GLY A 405 51.67 -24.49 -27.53
C GLY A 405 52.58 -24.20 -26.33
N GLN A 406 53.31 -25.25 -25.95
CA GLN A 406 54.41 -25.19 -24.99
C GLN A 406 55.54 -24.30 -25.56
N SER A 407 55.94 -23.27 -24.86
CA SER A 407 57.23 -22.62 -25.09
C SER A 407 58.06 -22.52 -23.82
N LYS A 408 59.29 -22.93 -23.98
CA LYS A 408 60.34 -23.25 -23.04
C LYS A 408 60.73 -22.11 -22.08
N ARG A 409 61.03 -22.54 -20.86
CA ARG A 409 61.79 -21.80 -19.85
C ARG A 409 63.15 -21.29 -20.41
N ARG A 410 63.52 -20.05 -20.17
CA ARG A 410 64.88 -19.57 -20.05
C ARG A 410 65.08 -18.75 -18.79
N SER A 411 65.98 -19.27 -17.97
CA SER A 411 66.55 -18.70 -16.76
C SER A 411 67.46 -17.51 -17.06
N GLY A 412 67.54 -16.53 -16.18
CA GLY A 412 68.65 -15.59 -16.19
C GLY A 412 68.40 -14.31 -15.40
N ARG A 413 68.81 -14.33 -14.19
CA ARG A 413 69.90 -13.62 -13.52
C ARG A 413 69.58 -12.28 -12.85
N LYS A 414 69.84 -12.30 -11.54
CA LYS A 414 69.95 -11.23 -10.52
C LYS A 414 70.69 -9.95 -10.97
N ARG A 415 70.24 -8.77 -10.44
CA ARG A 415 71.10 -7.76 -9.79
C ARG A 415 70.22 -6.67 -9.14
N ARG A 416 70.24 -6.62 -7.80
CA ARG A 416 70.86 -5.67 -6.85
C ARG A 416 70.46 -4.20 -7.00
N SER A 417 69.85 -3.76 -5.92
CA SER A 417 69.67 -2.37 -5.46
C SER A 417 71.02 -1.59 -5.31
N PRO A 418 71.01 -0.24 -5.18
CA PRO A 418 70.87 0.36 -3.85
C PRO A 418 70.16 1.73 -3.77
N LYS A 419 69.57 1.97 -2.61
CA LYS A 419 69.62 3.08 -1.65
C LYS A 419 69.98 4.54 -2.10
N LYS A 420 69.19 5.43 -1.48
CA LYS A 420 69.40 6.75 -0.84
C LYS A 420 68.70 7.89 -1.57
N ALA A 421 67.80 8.53 -0.88
CA ALA A 421 67.83 9.60 0.12
C ALA A 421 67.80 11.00 -0.53
N ALA A 422 66.77 11.72 -0.29
CA ALA A 422 66.65 13.01 0.36
C ALA A 422 65.15 13.25 0.70
#